data_e9276527e348f94a305d927f585a95ef
#
_entry.id   e9276527e348f94a305d927f585a95ef
#
_cell.length_a   1.000
_cell.length_b   1.000
_cell.length_c   1.000
_cell.angle_alpha   90.00
_cell.angle_beta   90.00
_cell.angle_gamma   90.00
#
_symmetry.space_group_name_H-M   'P 1'
#
loop_
_entity.id
_entity.type
_entity.pdbx_description
1 polymer ?
#
loop_
_entity_poly.entity_id
_entity_poly.type
_entity_poly.pdbx_seq_one_letter_code
_entity_poly.pdbx_strand_id
1 'polypeptide(L)'
;MSFSLKSKKDIEKMKIAGRKAANVLEMLTEYVVPGVTTGELDDIAFKFITEKLKCIPANIGYSGFPKTLCTSINNVICHGIPTKDKTLKNGDIVNIDVTVIDDGWHGDTSRMYLVGKVPAHAKRLVDITKDCLFAGINQVKPGATLGDVGFAIQHLAEKNHYSVVRDYCGHGIGKTYHEEPQVMHYGQKGEGLKLEEGMCFTIEPMINLGSHHSKVLQDGWTVVTKDGKLSAQWEHTVAVTSNGHEILTLGD
;
A
#
# COMPACT_ATOMS: atom_id res chain seq x y z
N MET A 1 0.27 24.97 -0.44
CA MET A 1 0.90 23.75 0.08
C MET A 1 2.09 23.45 -0.82
N SER A 2 3.27 23.31 -0.28
CA SER A 2 4.47 23.03 -1.08
C SER A 2 4.75 21.52 -1.03
N PHE A 3 4.54 20.82 -2.14
CA PHE A 3 5.09 19.48 -2.34
C PHE A 3 6.53 19.62 -2.85
N SER A 4 7.38 18.62 -2.57
CA SER A 4 8.77 18.63 -3.02
C SER A 4 8.91 17.85 -4.32
N LEU A 5 9.44 18.52 -5.38
CA LEU A 5 9.82 17.82 -6.60
C LEU A 5 11.17 17.13 -6.39
N LYS A 6 11.24 15.85 -6.73
CA LYS A 6 12.45 15.05 -6.63
C LYS A 6 13.26 15.18 -7.94
N SER A 7 14.57 15.37 -7.80
CA SER A 7 15.47 15.31 -8.94
C SER A 7 15.59 13.86 -9.46
N LYS A 8 16.07 13.66 -10.68
CA LYS A 8 16.34 12.31 -11.21
C LYS A 8 17.24 11.49 -10.29
N LYS A 9 18.25 12.14 -9.65
CA LYS A 9 19.15 11.49 -8.69
C LYS A 9 18.41 11.06 -7.42
N ASP A 10 17.42 11.84 -6.96
CA ASP A 10 16.61 11.50 -5.81
C ASP A 10 15.68 10.33 -6.14
N ILE A 11 15.06 10.33 -7.31
CA ILE A 11 14.19 9.23 -7.80
C ILE A 11 14.98 7.92 -7.88
N GLU A 12 16.23 7.93 -8.37
CA GLU A 12 17.07 6.73 -8.37
C GLU A 12 17.33 6.18 -6.96
N LYS A 13 17.54 7.06 -5.98
CA LYS A 13 17.68 6.63 -4.57
C LYS A 13 16.38 6.07 -4.01
N MET A 14 15.24 6.70 -4.29
CA MET A 14 13.92 6.20 -3.92
C MET A 14 13.63 4.85 -4.58
N LYS A 15 14.04 4.65 -5.82
CA LYS A 15 13.90 3.37 -6.53
C LYS A 15 14.71 2.26 -5.86
N ILE A 16 15.91 2.56 -5.34
CA ILE A 16 16.69 1.59 -4.55
C ILE A 16 15.95 1.22 -3.28
N ALA A 17 15.44 2.19 -2.52
CA ALA A 17 14.66 1.94 -1.31
C ALA A 17 13.37 1.16 -1.63
N GLY A 18 12.63 1.56 -2.68
CA GLY A 18 11.40 0.92 -3.13
C GLY A 18 11.60 -0.54 -3.57
N ARG A 19 12.69 -0.83 -4.31
CA ARG A 19 13.07 -2.20 -4.67
C ARG A 19 13.35 -3.04 -3.43
N LYS A 20 14.04 -2.49 -2.44
CA LYS A 20 14.31 -3.18 -1.18
C LYS A 20 13.01 -3.48 -0.42
N ALA A 21 12.05 -2.57 -0.37
CA ALA A 21 10.73 -2.82 0.20
C ALA A 21 9.99 -3.94 -0.55
N ALA A 22 9.99 -3.91 -1.89
CA ALA A 22 9.37 -4.95 -2.71
C ALA A 22 10.03 -6.32 -2.48
N ASN A 23 11.35 -6.38 -2.31
CA ASN A 23 12.08 -7.62 -2.01
C ASN A 23 11.72 -8.21 -0.63
N VAL A 24 11.31 -7.38 0.35
CA VAL A 24 10.75 -7.88 1.62
C VAL A 24 9.46 -8.65 1.35
N LEU A 25 8.54 -8.07 0.55
CA LEU A 25 7.27 -8.73 0.22
C LEU A 25 7.49 -10.00 -0.60
N GLU A 26 8.43 -9.99 -1.54
CA GLU A 26 8.77 -11.19 -2.32
C GLU A 26 9.31 -12.30 -1.40
N MET A 27 10.26 -11.99 -0.52
CA MET A 27 10.81 -12.92 0.45
C MET A 27 9.73 -13.52 1.35
N LEU A 28 8.76 -12.71 1.81
CA LEU A 28 7.67 -13.19 2.66
C LEU A 28 6.71 -14.16 1.97
N THR A 29 6.71 -14.25 0.64
CA THR A 29 5.78 -15.12 -0.12
C THR A 29 5.84 -16.57 0.32
N GLU A 30 7.01 -17.09 0.62
CA GLU A 30 7.18 -18.50 1.07
C GLU A 30 6.72 -18.72 2.52
N TYR A 31 6.63 -17.66 3.34
CA TYR A 31 6.24 -17.76 4.75
C TYR A 31 4.75 -17.50 4.98
N VAL A 32 4.04 -16.90 4.02
CA VAL A 32 2.61 -16.60 4.15
C VAL A 32 1.79 -17.87 3.85
N VAL A 33 1.74 -18.76 4.83
CA VAL A 33 1.05 -20.05 4.75
C VAL A 33 0.10 -20.24 5.94
N PRO A 34 -0.91 -21.13 5.84
CA PRO A 34 -1.75 -21.46 6.98
C PRO A 34 -0.92 -21.95 8.18
N GLY A 35 -1.21 -21.40 9.36
CA GLY A 35 -0.54 -21.77 10.61
C GLY A 35 0.53 -20.79 11.08
N VAL A 36 1.08 -19.93 10.20
CA VAL A 36 1.99 -18.87 10.61
C VAL A 36 1.23 -17.75 11.33
N THR A 37 1.84 -17.13 12.31
CA THR A 37 1.30 -15.94 12.97
C THR A 37 1.78 -14.65 12.30
N THR A 38 0.99 -13.59 12.38
CA THR A 38 1.42 -12.28 11.87
C THR A 38 2.65 -11.74 12.60
N GLY A 39 2.82 -12.11 13.89
CA GLY A 39 4.01 -11.77 14.66
C GLY A 39 5.28 -12.47 14.16
N GLU A 40 5.19 -13.74 13.72
CA GLU A 40 6.32 -14.44 13.10
C GLU A 40 6.72 -13.80 11.77
N LEU A 41 5.74 -13.39 10.94
CA LEU A 41 6.02 -12.66 9.70
C LEU A 41 6.72 -11.33 9.96
N ASP A 42 6.31 -10.60 11.00
CA ASP A 42 6.94 -9.36 11.43
C ASP A 42 8.40 -9.59 11.88
N ASP A 43 8.65 -10.63 12.70
CA ASP A 43 9.99 -10.99 13.16
C ASP A 43 10.91 -11.38 11.99
N ILE A 44 10.40 -12.11 10.98
CA ILE A 44 11.14 -12.49 9.75
C ILE A 44 11.48 -11.24 8.94
N ALA A 45 10.49 -10.37 8.70
CA ALA A 45 10.69 -9.13 7.95
C ALA A 45 11.70 -8.20 8.63
N PHE A 46 11.60 -8.03 9.96
CA PHE A 46 12.55 -7.21 10.73
C PHE A 46 14.00 -7.67 10.51
N LYS A 47 14.26 -8.97 10.66
CA LYS A 47 15.59 -9.55 10.43
C LYS A 47 16.07 -9.35 9.00
N PHE A 48 15.20 -9.58 8.03
CA PHE A 48 15.56 -9.41 6.62
C PHE A 48 15.90 -7.95 6.29
N ILE A 49 15.10 -6.99 6.75
CA ILE A 49 15.32 -5.55 6.55
C ILE A 49 16.63 -5.11 7.22
N THR A 50 16.84 -5.49 8.48
CA THR A 50 17.98 -4.99 9.26
C THR A 50 19.29 -5.71 8.97
N GLU A 51 19.25 -7.05 8.82
CA GLU A 51 20.44 -7.87 8.67
C GLU A 51 20.87 -8.12 7.22
N LYS A 52 19.90 -8.28 6.29
CA LYS A 52 20.21 -8.55 4.87
C LYS A 52 20.23 -7.27 4.04
N LEU A 53 19.17 -6.47 4.12
CA LEU A 53 19.06 -5.24 3.31
C LEU A 53 19.83 -4.07 3.91
N LYS A 54 20.22 -4.13 5.20
CA LYS A 54 20.87 -3.04 5.95
C LYS A 54 20.07 -1.74 5.92
N CYS A 55 18.74 -1.87 5.96
CA CYS A 55 17.78 -0.77 5.99
C CYS A 55 17.20 -0.59 7.39
N ILE A 56 16.51 0.53 7.60
CA ILE A 56 15.76 0.82 8.81
C ILE A 56 14.27 0.53 8.51
N PRO A 57 13.56 -0.28 9.34
CA PRO A 57 12.10 -0.41 9.26
C PRO A 57 11.44 0.93 9.60
N ALA A 58 10.73 1.55 8.67
CA ALA A 58 10.19 2.89 8.85
C ALA A 58 8.96 2.95 9.77
N ASN A 59 8.19 1.85 9.82
CA ASN A 59 6.94 1.80 10.61
C ASN A 59 7.19 1.84 12.12
N ILE A 60 8.29 1.23 12.61
CA ILE A 60 8.58 1.13 14.04
C ILE A 60 8.77 2.52 14.65
N GLY A 61 7.89 2.86 15.60
CA GLY A 61 7.93 4.16 16.29
C GLY A 61 7.27 5.30 15.54
N TYR A 62 6.91 5.12 14.26
CA TYR A 62 6.18 6.14 13.51
C TYR A 62 4.81 6.40 14.14
N SER A 63 4.61 7.61 14.67
CA SER A 63 3.42 7.99 15.45
C SER A 63 3.05 6.97 16.55
N GLY A 64 4.04 6.22 17.07
CA GLY A 64 3.86 5.19 18.10
C GLY A 64 3.49 3.80 17.58
N PHE A 65 3.51 3.54 16.26
CA PHE A 65 3.26 2.20 15.72
C PHE A 65 4.33 1.21 16.19
N PRO A 66 3.97 0.01 16.71
CA PRO A 66 4.91 -0.80 17.47
C PRO A 66 5.64 -1.88 16.67
N LYS A 67 5.41 -1.99 15.34
CA LYS A 67 5.81 -3.13 14.52
C LYS A 67 6.49 -2.74 13.21
N THR A 68 7.13 -3.72 12.55
CA THR A 68 7.83 -3.55 11.28
C THR A 68 6.87 -3.48 10.10
N LEU A 69 5.84 -4.33 10.13
CA LEU A 69 4.85 -4.49 9.09
C LEU A 69 3.48 -4.01 9.57
N CYS A 70 2.60 -3.63 8.61
CA CYS A 70 1.18 -3.74 8.82
C CYS A 70 0.68 -5.07 8.22
N THR A 71 -0.18 -5.80 8.95
CA THR A 71 -0.75 -7.08 8.50
C THR A 71 -2.27 -7.04 8.61
N SER A 72 -2.94 -6.89 7.48
CA SER A 72 -4.38 -6.62 7.41
C SER A 72 -5.11 -7.83 6.83
N ILE A 73 -5.76 -8.62 7.71
CA ILE A 73 -6.41 -9.88 7.36
C ILE A 73 -7.91 -9.66 7.13
N ASN A 74 -8.44 -10.17 6.02
CA ASN A 74 -9.86 -10.26 5.68
C ASN A 74 -10.59 -8.89 5.74
N ASN A 75 -11.29 -8.59 6.83
CA ASN A 75 -12.02 -7.35 7.02
C ASN A 75 -11.19 -6.20 7.60
N VAL A 76 -9.92 -6.42 7.87
CA VAL A 76 -8.98 -5.35 8.21
C VAL A 76 -8.61 -4.63 6.92
N ILE A 77 -8.84 -3.31 6.90
CA ILE A 77 -8.59 -2.45 5.73
C ILE A 77 -7.10 -2.15 5.64
N CYS A 78 -6.52 -1.60 6.71
CA CYS A 78 -5.11 -1.23 6.82
C CYS A 78 -4.65 -1.16 8.28
N HIS A 79 -3.36 -0.93 8.49
CA HIS A 79 -2.69 -0.72 9.78
C HIS A 79 -2.91 -1.83 10.82
N GLY A 80 -3.21 -3.06 10.38
CA GLY A 80 -3.32 -4.21 11.30
C GLY A 80 -1.98 -4.47 12.00
N ILE A 81 -1.98 -4.48 13.35
CA ILE A 81 -0.78 -4.69 14.15
C ILE A 81 -0.41 -6.19 14.18
N PRO A 82 0.79 -6.59 13.73
CA PRO A 82 1.28 -7.96 13.85
C PRO A 82 1.33 -8.45 15.30
N THR A 83 0.83 -9.67 15.54
CA THR A 83 0.84 -10.31 16.86
C THR A 83 0.99 -11.82 16.75
N LYS A 84 1.59 -12.45 17.77
CA LYS A 84 1.69 -13.92 17.89
C LYS A 84 0.35 -14.60 18.18
N ASP A 85 -0.66 -13.82 18.58
CA ASP A 85 -2.02 -14.34 18.84
C ASP A 85 -2.88 -14.45 17.57
N LYS A 86 -2.39 -13.90 16.43
CA LYS A 86 -3.13 -13.89 15.17
C LYS A 86 -2.49 -14.84 14.16
N THR A 87 -3.06 -16.03 14.05
CA THR A 87 -2.61 -17.08 13.12
C THR A 87 -3.38 -17.00 11.80
N LEU A 88 -2.67 -17.04 10.67
CA LEU A 88 -3.25 -17.13 9.35
C LEU A 88 -3.93 -18.49 9.13
N LYS A 89 -5.12 -18.47 8.55
CA LYS A 89 -5.92 -19.68 8.29
C LYS A 89 -6.08 -19.92 6.80
N ASN A 90 -6.25 -21.18 6.43
CA ASN A 90 -6.62 -21.52 5.06
C ASN A 90 -7.92 -20.80 4.66
N GLY A 91 -7.88 -20.07 3.56
CA GLY A 91 -8.99 -19.24 3.09
C GLY A 91 -8.90 -17.75 3.42
N ASP A 92 -7.95 -17.32 4.26
CA ASP A 92 -7.71 -15.90 4.54
C ASP A 92 -7.08 -15.20 3.31
N ILE A 93 -7.38 -13.92 3.19
CA ILE A 93 -6.63 -12.97 2.39
C ILE A 93 -5.92 -12.01 3.34
N VAL A 94 -4.67 -11.66 3.08
CA VAL A 94 -3.92 -10.73 3.93
C VAL A 94 -3.14 -9.72 3.08
N ASN A 95 -3.29 -8.45 3.41
CA ASN A 95 -2.37 -7.41 2.96
C ASN A 95 -1.18 -7.36 3.91
N ILE A 96 0.02 -7.32 3.36
CA ILE A 96 1.24 -7.00 4.08
C ILE A 96 1.81 -5.73 3.47
N ASP A 97 2.03 -4.76 4.33
CA ASP A 97 2.50 -3.43 3.99
C ASP A 97 3.81 -3.15 4.72
N VAL A 98 4.79 -2.67 3.97
CA VAL A 98 6.16 -2.46 4.44
C VAL A 98 6.77 -1.19 3.89
N THR A 99 7.36 -0.41 4.81
CA THR A 99 8.18 0.73 4.45
C THR A 99 9.58 0.57 5.02
N VAL A 100 10.57 0.80 4.19
CA VAL A 100 11.99 0.81 4.59
C VAL A 100 12.63 2.16 4.35
N ILE A 101 13.66 2.50 5.14
CA ILE A 101 14.51 3.66 4.91
C ILE A 101 15.88 3.18 4.46
N ASP A 102 16.32 3.62 3.29
CA ASP A 102 17.64 3.38 2.73
C ASP A 102 18.31 4.71 2.37
N ASP A 103 19.49 4.99 2.91
CA ASP A 103 20.22 6.26 2.72
C ASP A 103 19.33 7.51 2.94
N GLY A 104 18.40 7.43 3.93
CA GLY A 104 17.46 8.49 4.27
C GLY A 104 16.26 8.65 3.33
N TRP A 105 16.03 7.72 2.38
CA TRP A 105 14.89 7.68 1.48
C TRP A 105 13.94 6.55 1.83
N HIS A 106 12.64 6.83 1.78
CA HIS A 106 11.61 5.83 2.04
C HIS A 106 11.26 5.06 0.76
N GLY A 107 11.06 3.75 0.91
CA GLY A 107 10.45 2.88 -0.08
C GLY A 107 9.25 2.21 0.55
N ASP A 108 8.07 2.43 -0.01
CA ASP A 108 6.77 2.07 0.57
C ASP A 108 5.94 1.29 -0.43
N THR A 109 5.45 0.12 -0.03
CA THR A 109 4.63 -0.74 -0.89
C THR A 109 3.90 -1.81 -0.11
N SER A 110 2.76 -2.25 -0.60
CA SER A 110 2.00 -3.36 -0.03
C SER A 110 1.55 -4.37 -1.07
N ARG A 111 1.30 -5.60 -0.60
CA ARG A 111 0.86 -6.73 -1.44
C ARG A 111 -0.21 -7.55 -0.74
N MET A 112 -1.17 -8.05 -1.51
CA MET A 112 -2.11 -9.08 -1.05
C MET A 112 -1.54 -10.48 -1.25
N TYR A 113 -1.79 -11.33 -0.27
CA TYR A 113 -1.50 -12.76 -0.31
C TYR A 113 -2.77 -13.57 -0.11
N LEU A 114 -2.85 -14.70 -0.80
CA LEU A 114 -3.91 -15.69 -0.66
C LEU A 114 -3.39 -16.84 0.21
N VAL A 115 -3.98 -17.04 1.39
CA VAL A 115 -3.49 -18.05 2.35
C VAL A 115 -4.16 -19.39 2.07
N GLY A 116 -3.40 -20.30 1.45
CA GLY A 116 -3.92 -21.59 1.03
C GLY A 116 -5.01 -21.49 -0.03
N LYS A 117 -6.12 -22.22 0.12
CA LYS A 117 -7.24 -22.22 -0.82
C LYS A 117 -8.29 -21.22 -0.39
N VAL A 118 -8.37 -20.06 -1.07
CA VAL A 118 -9.33 -19.00 -0.77
C VAL A 118 -10.63 -19.13 -1.58
N PRO A 119 -11.77 -18.62 -1.06
CA PRO A 119 -13.02 -18.55 -1.81
C PRO A 119 -12.89 -17.68 -3.08
N ALA A 120 -13.63 -18.03 -4.14
CA ALA A 120 -13.56 -17.33 -5.42
C ALA A 120 -13.87 -15.83 -5.32
N HIS A 121 -14.83 -15.45 -4.45
CA HIS A 121 -15.20 -14.04 -4.25
C HIS A 121 -14.08 -13.24 -3.57
N ALA A 122 -13.30 -13.87 -2.65
CA ALA A 122 -12.15 -13.25 -2.00
C ALA A 122 -10.99 -13.05 -3.00
N LYS A 123 -10.69 -14.09 -3.80
CA LYS A 123 -9.70 -13.97 -4.88
C LYS A 123 -10.08 -12.87 -5.86
N ARG A 124 -11.37 -12.82 -6.28
CA ARG A 124 -11.85 -11.79 -7.21
C ARG A 124 -11.68 -10.38 -6.63
N LEU A 125 -11.94 -10.17 -5.33
CA LEU A 125 -11.71 -8.89 -4.68
C LEU A 125 -10.24 -8.49 -4.77
N VAL A 126 -9.32 -9.41 -4.45
CA VAL A 126 -7.87 -9.19 -4.51
C VAL A 126 -7.42 -8.83 -5.92
N ASP A 127 -7.89 -9.57 -6.93
CA ASP A 127 -7.54 -9.34 -8.34
C ASP A 127 -8.04 -7.96 -8.81
N ILE A 128 -9.32 -7.64 -8.57
CA ILE A 128 -9.90 -6.35 -8.97
C ILE A 128 -9.24 -5.16 -8.22
N THR A 129 -8.84 -5.35 -6.97
CA THR A 129 -8.10 -4.30 -6.24
C THR A 129 -6.75 -4.03 -6.89
N LYS A 130 -6.06 -5.06 -7.35
CA LYS A 130 -4.83 -4.91 -8.14
C LYS A 130 -5.08 -4.17 -9.45
N ASP A 131 -6.14 -4.53 -10.16
CA ASP A 131 -6.53 -3.84 -11.39
C ASP A 131 -6.88 -2.37 -11.13
N CYS A 132 -7.52 -2.05 -9.99
CA CYS A 132 -7.80 -0.69 -9.56
C CYS A 132 -6.51 0.12 -9.34
N LEU A 133 -5.50 -0.46 -8.68
CA LEU A 133 -4.20 0.16 -8.51
C LEU A 133 -3.59 0.54 -9.88
N PHE A 134 -3.52 -0.42 -10.82
CA PHE A 134 -2.95 -0.15 -12.14
C PHE A 134 -3.81 0.79 -12.99
N ALA A 135 -5.14 0.79 -12.81
CA ALA A 135 -6.00 1.77 -13.46
C ALA A 135 -5.65 3.21 -13.02
N GLY A 136 -5.35 3.41 -11.73
CA GLY A 136 -4.87 4.68 -11.19
C GLY A 136 -3.47 5.03 -11.70
N ILE A 137 -2.51 4.10 -11.59
CA ILE A 137 -1.12 4.31 -12.05
C ILE A 137 -1.06 4.71 -13.53
N ASN A 138 -1.88 4.11 -14.38
CA ASN A 138 -1.93 4.41 -15.80
C ASN A 138 -2.42 5.84 -16.14
N GLN A 139 -3.01 6.57 -15.18
CA GLN A 139 -3.36 7.97 -15.35
C GLN A 139 -2.18 8.91 -15.05
N VAL A 140 -1.12 8.42 -14.39
CA VAL A 140 0.00 9.23 -13.92
C VAL A 140 0.89 9.66 -15.08
N LYS A 141 0.83 10.96 -15.39
CA LYS A 141 1.68 11.64 -16.38
C LYS A 141 1.64 13.14 -16.14
N PRO A 142 2.62 13.91 -16.64
CA PRO A 142 2.58 15.36 -16.56
C PRO A 142 1.27 15.93 -17.14
N GLY A 143 0.66 16.84 -16.41
CA GLY A 143 -0.58 17.52 -16.82
C GLY A 143 -1.88 16.78 -16.50
N ALA A 144 -1.86 15.48 -16.16
CA ALA A 144 -3.00 14.80 -15.53
C ALA A 144 -3.23 15.35 -14.12
N THR A 145 -4.34 14.98 -13.49
CA THR A 145 -4.66 15.41 -12.13
C THR A 145 -4.78 14.24 -11.17
N LEU A 146 -4.67 14.48 -9.86
CA LEU A 146 -4.94 13.44 -8.86
C LEU A 146 -6.40 12.97 -8.93
N GLY A 147 -7.33 13.82 -9.36
CA GLY A 147 -8.72 13.42 -9.62
C GLY A 147 -8.85 12.42 -10.77
N ASP A 148 -7.99 12.47 -11.79
CA ASP A 148 -7.96 11.45 -12.85
C ASP A 148 -7.56 10.09 -12.28
N VAL A 149 -6.55 10.04 -11.38
CA VAL A 149 -6.11 8.84 -10.67
C VAL A 149 -7.25 8.26 -9.84
N GLY A 150 -7.85 9.08 -8.95
CA GLY A 150 -8.94 8.65 -8.07
C GLY A 150 -10.17 8.21 -8.84
N PHE A 151 -10.55 8.93 -9.91
CA PHE A 151 -11.67 8.56 -10.77
C PHE A 151 -11.48 7.19 -11.43
N ALA A 152 -10.29 6.90 -11.97
CA ALA A 152 -10.02 5.63 -12.63
C ALA A 152 -10.13 4.45 -11.67
N ILE A 153 -9.62 4.60 -10.44
CA ILE A 153 -9.72 3.60 -9.36
C ILE A 153 -11.18 3.39 -8.98
N GLN A 154 -11.88 4.47 -8.63
CA GLN A 154 -13.28 4.42 -8.19
C GLN A 154 -14.18 3.82 -9.26
N HIS A 155 -14.06 4.28 -10.50
CA HIS A 155 -14.89 3.79 -11.60
C HIS A 155 -14.75 2.28 -11.80
N LEU A 156 -13.52 1.76 -11.75
CA LEU A 156 -13.28 0.32 -11.90
C LEU A 156 -13.82 -0.48 -10.71
N ALA A 157 -13.62 0.00 -9.47
CA ALA A 157 -14.15 -0.65 -8.27
C ALA A 157 -15.68 -0.72 -8.30
N GLU A 158 -16.36 0.42 -8.54
CA GLU A 158 -17.81 0.52 -8.56
C GLU A 158 -18.45 -0.28 -9.72
N LYS A 159 -17.80 -0.31 -10.90
CA LYS A 159 -18.21 -1.18 -12.02
C LYS A 159 -18.21 -2.67 -11.65
N ASN A 160 -17.36 -3.05 -10.69
CA ASN A 160 -17.29 -4.41 -10.17
C ASN A 160 -18.13 -4.64 -8.90
N HIS A 161 -18.99 -3.66 -8.55
CA HIS A 161 -19.85 -3.68 -7.36
C HIS A 161 -19.09 -3.68 -6.03
N TYR A 162 -17.91 -3.07 -6.00
CA TYR A 162 -17.10 -2.80 -4.81
C TYR A 162 -17.13 -1.34 -4.43
N SER A 163 -16.69 -1.00 -3.25
CA SER A 163 -16.59 0.39 -2.79
C SER A 163 -15.15 0.77 -2.44
N VAL A 164 -14.80 2.02 -2.66
CA VAL A 164 -13.50 2.59 -2.31
C VAL A 164 -13.58 3.22 -0.94
N VAL A 165 -12.64 2.88 -0.04
CA VAL A 165 -12.49 3.52 1.28
C VAL A 165 -12.17 5.00 1.10
N ARG A 166 -12.78 5.86 1.95
CA ARG A 166 -12.67 7.32 1.82
C ARG A 166 -11.93 8.01 2.96
N ASP A 167 -11.71 7.27 4.06
CA ASP A 167 -11.09 7.81 5.27
C ASP A 167 -9.55 7.75 5.23
N TYR A 168 -8.99 7.05 4.25
CA TYR A 168 -7.56 6.85 4.03
C TYR A 168 -7.21 7.11 2.57
N CYS A 169 -5.95 7.50 2.33
CA CYS A 169 -5.46 7.88 1.01
C CYS A 169 -3.97 7.58 0.86
N GLY A 170 -3.48 7.60 -0.35
CA GLY A 170 -2.05 7.65 -0.62
C GLY A 170 -1.46 9.02 -0.30
N HIS A 171 -0.15 9.13 -0.35
CA HIS A 171 0.57 10.31 0.11
C HIS A 171 1.83 10.57 -0.69
N GLY A 172 2.29 11.81 -0.71
CA GLY A 172 3.64 12.14 -1.15
C GLY A 172 4.67 11.43 -0.27
N ILE A 173 5.81 11.07 -0.84
CA ILE A 173 6.86 10.33 -0.15
C ILE A 173 8.24 10.75 -0.63
N GLY A 174 9.24 10.64 0.23
CA GLY A 174 10.60 10.98 -0.09
C GLY A 174 11.55 10.73 1.07
N LYS A 175 12.19 11.80 1.57
CA LYS A 175 12.95 11.76 2.83
C LYS A 175 12.04 11.80 4.05
N THR A 176 10.81 12.26 3.90
CA THR A 176 9.75 12.17 4.88
C THR A 176 8.82 11.04 4.48
N TYR A 177 8.33 10.27 5.44
CA TYR A 177 7.47 9.11 5.20
C TYR A 177 6.16 9.56 4.53
N HIS A 178 5.42 10.47 5.20
CA HIS A 178 4.20 11.05 4.65
C HIS A 178 4.42 12.54 4.40
N GLU A 179 4.29 12.97 3.17
CA GLU A 179 4.34 14.37 2.76
C GLU A 179 3.18 14.68 1.79
N GLU A 180 2.98 15.95 1.47
CA GLU A 180 2.03 16.33 0.42
C GLU A 180 2.48 15.80 -0.96
N PRO A 181 1.52 15.48 -1.85
CA PRO A 181 0.09 15.63 -1.71
C PRO A 181 -0.62 14.42 -1.11
N GLN A 182 -1.85 14.61 -0.62
CA GLN A 182 -2.77 13.50 -0.38
C GLN A 182 -3.30 12.96 -1.72
N VAL A 183 -3.30 11.65 -1.89
CA VAL A 183 -3.70 10.95 -3.12
C VAL A 183 -4.98 10.15 -2.87
N MET A 184 -6.13 10.77 -3.11
CA MET A 184 -7.41 10.12 -2.94
C MET A 184 -7.63 9.06 -4.02
N HIS A 185 -8.20 7.90 -3.62
CA HIS A 185 -8.53 6.81 -4.53
C HIS A 185 -9.94 6.94 -5.13
N TYR A 186 -10.53 8.11 -5.04
CA TYR A 186 -11.81 8.51 -5.62
C TYR A 186 -11.74 9.98 -6.05
N GLY A 187 -12.65 10.41 -6.93
CA GLY A 187 -12.66 11.79 -7.39
C GLY A 187 -13.32 11.98 -8.75
N GLN A 188 -13.08 13.12 -9.34
CA GLN A 188 -13.63 13.50 -10.65
C GLN A 188 -12.49 13.81 -11.62
N LYS A 189 -12.71 13.48 -12.90
CA LYS A 189 -11.72 13.74 -13.96
C LYS A 189 -11.40 15.23 -14.08
N GLY A 190 -10.12 15.53 -14.18
CA GLY A 190 -9.61 16.88 -14.36
C GLY A 190 -9.58 17.73 -13.09
N GLU A 191 -10.02 17.20 -11.95
CA GLU A 191 -10.01 17.92 -10.67
C GLU A 191 -8.78 17.63 -9.83
N GLY A 192 -8.51 18.52 -8.87
CA GLY A 192 -7.42 18.40 -7.91
C GLY A 192 -6.06 18.87 -8.44
N LEU A 193 -5.00 18.44 -7.76
CA LEU A 193 -3.63 18.84 -8.05
C LEU A 193 -3.18 18.29 -9.41
N LYS A 194 -2.61 19.19 -10.22
CA LYS A 194 -2.00 18.79 -11.49
C LYS A 194 -0.64 18.14 -11.26
N LEU A 195 -0.42 17.02 -11.92
CA LEU A 195 0.81 16.26 -11.81
C LEU A 195 1.95 16.92 -12.61
N GLU A 196 3.12 17.01 -11.98
CA GLU A 196 4.33 17.58 -12.55
C GLU A 196 5.49 16.59 -12.46
N GLU A 197 6.42 16.64 -13.42
CA GLU A 197 7.63 15.81 -13.40
C GLU A 197 8.40 16.00 -12.09
N GLY A 198 8.81 14.88 -11.48
CA GLY A 198 9.51 14.86 -10.19
C GLY A 198 8.62 14.68 -8.97
N MET A 199 7.29 14.70 -9.12
CA MET A 199 6.41 14.27 -8.03
C MET A 199 6.58 12.78 -7.77
N CYS A 200 6.66 12.39 -6.47
CA CYS A 200 6.67 11.01 -6.01
C CYS A 200 5.60 10.83 -4.95
N PHE A 201 4.77 9.79 -5.09
CA PHE A 201 3.67 9.52 -4.17
C PHE A 201 3.25 8.04 -4.23
N THR A 202 2.53 7.58 -3.19
CA THR A 202 1.92 6.26 -3.16
C THR A 202 0.55 6.27 -3.83
N ILE A 203 0.19 5.17 -4.45
CA ILE A 203 -1.17 4.84 -4.88
C ILE A 203 -1.48 3.50 -4.23
N GLU A 204 -2.48 3.48 -3.34
CA GLU A 204 -2.74 2.38 -2.41
C GLU A 204 -4.24 2.12 -2.19
N PRO A 205 -5.01 1.87 -3.25
CA PRO A 205 -6.45 1.75 -3.13
C PRO A 205 -6.87 0.64 -2.17
N MET A 206 -7.68 1.02 -1.18
CA MET A 206 -8.37 0.11 -0.27
C MET A 206 -9.79 -0.12 -0.79
N ILE A 207 -10.08 -1.34 -1.19
CA ILE A 207 -11.34 -1.73 -1.84
C ILE A 207 -12.11 -2.71 -0.96
N ASN A 208 -13.35 -2.36 -0.64
CA ASN A 208 -14.23 -3.16 0.20
C ASN A 208 -15.26 -3.95 -0.62
N LEU A 209 -15.51 -5.19 -0.22
CA LEU A 209 -16.60 -6.02 -0.75
C LEU A 209 -17.99 -5.44 -0.42
N GLY A 210 -18.09 -4.67 0.65
CA GLY A 210 -19.31 -4.05 1.14
C GLY A 210 -19.27 -2.52 1.04
N SER A 211 -19.69 -1.84 2.12
CA SER A 211 -19.69 -0.39 2.19
C SER A 211 -18.28 0.18 2.36
N HIS A 212 -18.09 1.46 1.99
CA HIS A 212 -16.82 2.15 2.14
C HIS A 212 -16.49 2.57 3.58
N HIS A 213 -17.42 2.41 4.52
CA HIS A 213 -17.26 2.89 5.88
C HIS A 213 -16.25 2.06 6.66
N SER A 214 -15.39 2.76 7.38
CA SER A 214 -14.36 2.20 8.24
C SER A 214 -14.64 2.40 9.73
N LYS A 215 -13.87 1.71 10.56
CA LYS A 215 -13.84 1.86 12.01
C LYS A 215 -12.44 1.54 12.52
N VAL A 216 -11.89 2.42 13.35
CA VAL A 216 -10.64 2.17 14.09
C VAL A 216 -10.94 1.35 15.32
N LEU A 217 -10.13 0.33 15.61
CA LEU A 217 -10.24 -0.49 16.81
C LEU A 217 -9.64 0.20 18.04
N GLN A 218 -9.79 -0.42 19.22
CA GLN A 218 -9.33 0.15 20.49
C GLN A 218 -7.80 0.26 20.62
N ASP A 219 -7.06 -0.46 19.78
CA ASP A 219 -5.61 -0.36 19.69
C ASP A 219 -5.12 0.96 19.08
N GLY A 220 -6.05 1.79 18.58
CA GLY A 220 -5.77 3.09 17.99
C GLY A 220 -5.20 3.06 16.57
N TRP A 221 -4.97 1.87 15.99
CA TRP A 221 -4.34 1.67 14.68
C TRP A 221 -5.17 0.84 13.71
N THR A 222 -5.56 -0.37 14.13
CA THR A 222 -6.22 -1.33 13.23
C THR A 222 -7.54 -0.78 12.71
N VAL A 223 -7.62 -0.65 11.39
CA VAL A 223 -8.82 -0.15 10.69
C VAL A 223 -9.57 -1.33 10.09
N VAL A 224 -10.85 -1.43 10.38
CA VAL A 224 -11.71 -2.51 9.88
C VAL A 224 -12.90 -1.98 9.11
N THR A 225 -13.46 -2.80 8.22
CA THR A 225 -14.74 -2.51 7.57
C THR A 225 -15.86 -2.48 8.62
N LYS A 226 -16.74 -1.49 8.54
CA LYS A 226 -17.83 -1.33 9.52
C LYS A 226 -18.87 -2.44 9.42
N ASP A 227 -19.04 -3.04 8.25
CA ASP A 227 -19.99 -4.14 7.98
C ASP A 227 -19.36 -5.54 8.12
N GLY A 228 -18.08 -5.65 8.49
CA GLY A 228 -17.38 -6.92 8.67
C GLY A 228 -17.05 -7.68 7.39
N LYS A 229 -17.32 -7.11 6.21
CA LYS A 229 -17.02 -7.74 4.92
C LYS A 229 -15.53 -7.57 4.55
N LEU A 230 -15.06 -8.38 3.59
CA LEU A 230 -13.66 -8.37 3.16
C LEU A 230 -13.23 -7.01 2.60
N SER A 231 -11.97 -6.68 2.83
CA SER A 231 -11.23 -5.57 2.22
C SER A 231 -9.94 -6.09 1.59
N ALA A 232 -9.46 -5.42 0.55
CA ALA A 232 -8.16 -5.67 -0.04
C ALA A 232 -7.47 -4.34 -0.37
N GLN A 233 -6.13 -4.36 -0.30
CA GLN A 233 -5.27 -3.21 -0.65
C GLN A 233 -4.08 -3.71 -1.45
N TRP A 234 -3.70 -2.94 -2.48
CA TRP A 234 -2.41 -3.06 -3.16
C TRP A 234 -1.80 -1.69 -3.23
N GLU A 235 -0.48 -1.63 -3.24
CA GLU A 235 0.20 -0.35 -3.25
C GLU A 235 1.48 -0.38 -4.06
N HIS A 236 1.73 0.75 -4.71
CA HIS A 236 3.02 1.11 -5.27
C HIS A 236 3.35 2.58 -5.02
N THR A 237 4.64 2.86 -4.80
CA THR A 237 5.20 4.20 -4.95
C THR A 237 5.51 4.45 -6.42
N VAL A 238 5.08 5.60 -6.94
CA VAL A 238 5.30 6.02 -8.32
C VAL A 238 5.98 7.37 -8.39
N ALA A 239 6.78 7.58 -9.42
CA ALA A 239 7.34 8.88 -9.80
C ALA A 239 6.72 9.36 -11.11
N VAL A 240 6.38 10.65 -11.20
CA VAL A 240 5.99 11.29 -12.45
C VAL A 240 7.25 11.59 -13.26
N THR A 241 7.34 11.05 -14.48
CA THR A 241 8.45 11.27 -15.42
C THR A 241 8.07 12.31 -16.47
N SER A 242 8.99 12.72 -17.31
CA SER A 242 8.75 13.72 -18.39
C SER A 242 7.63 13.34 -19.37
N ASN A 243 7.29 12.05 -19.50
CA ASN A 243 6.32 11.55 -20.48
C ASN A 243 5.35 10.49 -19.94
N GLY A 244 5.32 10.26 -18.62
CA GLY A 244 4.48 9.25 -18.01
C GLY A 244 4.81 9.07 -16.53
N HIS A 245 5.02 7.81 -16.12
CA HIS A 245 5.37 7.45 -14.76
C HIS A 245 6.41 6.33 -14.72
N GLU A 246 7.03 6.18 -13.57
CA GLU A 246 7.85 5.03 -13.21
C GLU A 246 7.38 4.46 -11.87
N ILE A 247 7.22 3.14 -11.80
CA ILE A 247 6.93 2.45 -10.53
C ILE A 247 8.26 2.17 -9.84
N LEU A 248 8.43 2.70 -8.62
CA LEU A 248 9.68 2.62 -7.88
C LEU A 248 9.79 1.36 -7.00
N THR A 249 8.69 0.64 -6.80
CA THR A 249 8.56 -0.48 -5.87
C THR A 249 8.35 -1.82 -6.59
N LEU A 250 9.07 -2.03 -7.68
CA LEU A 250 9.17 -3.34 -8.33
C LEU A 250 10.37 -4.10 -7.75
N GLY A 251 10.18 -5.39 -7.43
CA GLY A 251 11.25 -6.31 -7.01
C GLY A 251 12.24 -6.65 -8.13
N ASP A 252 13.28 -7.40 -7.78
CA ASP A 252 14.29 -7.91 -8.72
C ASP A 252 13.73 -9.03 -9.59
#